data_a159b443f4466c2c2f38d7b18ad71bfc
#
_entry.id   a159b443f4466c2c2f38d7b18ad71bfc
#
_cell.length_a   1.000
_cell.length_b   1.000
_cell.length_c   1.000
_cell.angle_alpha   90.00
_cell.angle_beta   90.00
_cell.angle_gamma   90.00
#
_symmetry.space_group_name_H-M   'P 1'
#
loop_
_entity.id
_entity.type
_entity.pdbx_description
1 polymer ?
#
loop_
_entity_poly.entity_id
_entity_poly.type
_entity_poly.pdbx_seq_one_letter_code
_entity_poly.pdbx_strand_id
1 'polypeptide(L)'
;VFDGKKLEAGQQIVLENMLFYPGRHILRPESLPELHALLKLLRANRNLVIEIHGHVCCTTTEPDGYDWDTDSHDLSLNRARFIYDYLISMGIGAKRLSYKGFGGTQKIHPDESDETLRAENRRVEIKIVSL
;
A
#
# COMPACT_ATOMS: atom_id res chain seq x y z
N VAL A 1 8.45 -4.37 10.61
CA VAL A 1 8.11 -3.05 10.09
C VAL A 1 7.73 -2.09 11.20
N PHE A 2 6.99 -2.58 12.19
CA PHE A 2 6.52 -1.72 13.29
C PHE A 2 7.26 -1.99 14.60
N ASP A 3 8.54 -2.28 14.53
CA ASP A 3 9.37 -2.84 15.58
C ASP A 3 9.71 -1.87 16.72
N GLY A 4 8.70 -1.42 17.46
CA GLY A 4 8.93 -0.57 18.61
C GLY A 4 9.46 0.81 18.29
N LYS A 5 9.57 1.18 17.02
CA LYS A 5 9.94 2.54 16.62
C LYS A 5 8.83 3.51 16.94
N LYS A 6 9.21 4.66 17.44
CA LYS A 6 8.24 5.72 17.70
C LYS A 6 7.67 6.24 16.38
N LEU A 7 6.35 6.29 16.29
CA LEU A 7 5.66 6.83 15.12
C LEU A 7 5.60 8.36 15.21
N GLU A 8 5.73 9.02 14.06
CA GLU A 8 5.68 10.47 13.97
C GLU A 8 4.75 10.88 12.83
N ALA A 9 4.02 11.97 13.00
CA ALA A 9 3.18 12.52 11.95
C ALA A 9 4.04 12.92 10.73
N GLY A 10 3.55 12.60 9.54
CA GLY A 10 4.26 12.84 8.29
C GLY A 10 5.18 11.69 7.87
N GLN A 11 5.45 10.74 8.74
CA GLN A 11 6.31 9.60 8.45
C GLN A 11 5.68 8.71 7.37
N GLN A 12 6.51 8.22 6.45
CA GLN A 12 6.10 7.23 5.44
C GLN A 12 6.82 5.91 5.71
N ILE A 13 6.07 4.82 5.73
CA ILE A 13 6.59 3.49 6.06
C ILE A 13 6.23 2.53 4.92
N VAL A 14 7.26 1.88 4.35
CA VAL A 14 7.04 0.85 3.33
C VAL A 14 6.56 -0.44 4.02
N LEU A 15 5.49 -1.03 3.49
CA LEU A 15 5.00 -2.34 3.93
C LEU A 15 5.72 -3.41 3.11
N GLU A 16 6.86 -3.89 3.61
CA GLU A 16 7.83 -4.67 2.84
C GLU A 16 7.29 -5.99 2.28
N ASN A 17 6.39 -6.64 3.00
CA ASN A 17 5.86 -7.94 2.61
C ASN A 17 4.40 -7.86 2.13
N MET A 18 3.99 -6.72 1.60
CA MET A 18 2.65 -6.55 1.06
C MET A 18 2.65 -6.87 -0.43
N LEU A 19 2.45 -8.15 -0.75
CA LEU A 19 2.62 -8.71 -2.09
C LEU A 19 1.26 -9.04 -2.72
N PHE A 20 1.09 -8.63 -3.97
CA PHE A 20 -0.10 -8.92 -4.78
C PHE A 20 0.26 -9.87 -5.93
N TYR A 21 -0.74 -10.56 -6.46
CA TYR A 21 -0.54 -11.31 -7.70
C TYR A 21 -0.30 -10.34 -8.86
N PRO A 22 0.59 -10.68 -9.80
CA PRO A 22 0.91 -9.79 -10.92
C PRO A 22 -0.33 -9.32 -11.67
N GLY A 23 -0.44 -8.02 -11.91
CA GLY A 23 -1.56 -7.42 -12.64
C GLY A 23 -2.90 -7.45 -11.92
N ARG A 24 -2.94 -7.84 -10.66
CA ARG A 24 -4.19 -7.99 -9.90
C ARG A 24 -4.12 -7.22 -8.59
N HIS A 25 -5.28 -6.86 -8.05
CA HIS A 25 -5.35 -6.26 -6.71
C HIS A 25 -5.67 -7.29 -5.62
N ILE A 26 -5.48 -8.57 -5.90
CA ILE A 26 -5.67 -9.65 -4.95
C ILE A 26 -4.36 -9.90 -4.21
N LEU A 27 -4.41 -9.84 -2.89
CA LEU A 27 -3.24 -10.02 -2.03
C LEU A 27 -2.82 -11.48 -1.97
N ARG A 28 -1.51 -11.71 -2.02
CA ARG A 28 -0.97 -13.06 -1.85
C ARG A 28 -1.05 -13.48 -0.38
N PRO A 29 -1.30 -14.77 -0.10
CA PRO A 29 -1.41 -15.24 1.29
C PRO A 29 -0.18 -14.95 2.16
N GLU A 30 1.01 -14.90 1.56
CA GLU A 30 2.27 -14.60 2.27
C GLU A 30 2.27 -13.20 2.90
N SER A 31 1.36 -12.33 2.46
CA SER A 31 1.25 -10.95 2.96
C SER A 31 0.38 -10.82 4.20
N LEU A 32 -0.34 -11.86 4.59
CA LEU A 32 -1.27 -11.80 5.72
C LEU A 32 -0.60 -11.38 7.04
N PRO A 33 0.60 -11.87 7.40
CA PRO A 33 1.26 -11.41 8.62
C PRO A 33 1.49 -9.90 8.65
N GLU A 34 1.90 -9.30 7.53
CA GLU A 34 2.11 -7.85 7.43
C GLU A 34 0.78 -7.09 7.57
N LEU A 35 -0.26 -7.58 6.92
CA LEU A 35 -1.60 -6.99 7.01
C LEU A 35 -2.15 -7.05 8.44
N HIS A 36 -1.96 -8.19 9.12
CA HIS A 36 -2.36 -8.36 10.51
C HIS A 36 -1.56 -7.44 11.44
N ALA A 37 -0.27 -7.23 11.18
CA ALA A 37 0.57 -6.32 11.95
C ALA A 37 0.05 -4.88 11.83
N LEU A 38 -0.36 -4.45 10.64
CA LEU A 38 -0.95 -3.13 10.42
C LEU A 38 -2.27 -2.98 11.19
N LEU A 39 -3.12 -4.00 11.14
CA LEU A 39 -4.38 -4.01 11.89
C LEU A 39 -4.13 -3.89 13.39
N LYS A 40 -3.17 -4.65 13.91
CA LYS A 40 -2.79 -4.63 15.33
C LYS A 40 -2.28 -3.26 15.74
N LEU A 41 -1.47 -2.63 14.90
CA LEU A 41 -0.96 -1.27 15.15
C LEU A 41 -2.13 -0.27 15.29
N LEU A 42 -3.10 -0.32 14.38
CA LEU A 42 -4.26 0.58 14.41
C LEU A 42 -5.15 0.33 15.62
N ARG A 43 -5.29 -0.91 16.04
CA ARG A 43 -6.07 -1.27 17.25
C ARG A 43 -5.37 -0.81 18.52
N ALA A 44 -4.05 -0.88 18.57
CA ALA A 44 -3.26 -0.45 19.74
C ALA A 44 -3.16 1.07 19.86
N ASN A 45 -3.31 1.80 18.76
CA ASN A 45 -3.17 3.26 18.69
C ASN A 45 -4.45 3.88 18.15
N ARG A 46 -5.43 4.06 19.02
CA ARG A 46 -6.81 4.44 18.65
C ARG A 46 -6.92 5.78 17.92
N ASN A 47 -5.98 6.69 18.14
CA ASN A 47 -6.00 8.01 17.51
C ASN A 47 -5.18 8.06 16.21
N LEU A 48 -4.49 6.98 15.88
CA LEU A 48 -3.66 6.90 14.69
C LEU A 48 -4.51 7.00 13.43
N VAL A 49 -4.16 7.96 12.57
CA VAL A 49 -4.78 8.16 11.25
C VAL A 49 -3.72 7.92 10.20
N ILE A 50 -4.02 7.07 9.24
CA ILE A 50 -3.10 6.72 8.17
C ILE A 50 -3.70 6.93 6.78
N GLU A 51 -2.82 7.11 5.82
CA GLU A 51 -3.13 7.15 4.40
C GLU A 51 -2.37 5.99 3.74
N ILE A 52 -3.06 5.15 2.97
CA ILE A 52 -2.48 3.97 2.32
C ILE A 52 -2.13 4.36 0.89
N HIS A 53 -0.87 4.20 0.50
CA HIS A 53 -0.34 4.61 -0.80
C HIS A 53 0.06 3.38 -1.62
N GLY A 54 -0.60 3.19 -2.77
CA GLY A 54 -0.23 2.15 -3.72
C GLY A 54 0.69 2.69 -4.81
N HIS A 55 1.68 1.88 -5.20
CA HIS A 55 2.65 2.19 -6.25
C HIS A 55 2.85 0.97 -7.14
N VAL A 56 3.07 1.21 -8.42
CA VAL A 56 3.40 0.16 -9.40
C VAL A 56 4.66 0.54 -10.17
N CYS A 57 5.25 -0.45 -10.85
CA CYS A 57 6.37 -0.20 -11.76
C CYS A 57 5.88 -0.15 -13.22
N CYS A 58 6.81 0.16 -14.09
CA CYS A 58 6.79 -0.24 -15.50
C CYS A 58 5.67 0.38 -16.32
N THR A 59 5.12 1.50 -15.88
CA THR A 59 4.14 2.27 -16.66
C THR A 59 4.87 3.11 -17.70
N THR A 60 4.33 3.17 -18.92
CA THR A 60 4.93 3.94 -20.02
C THR A 60 4.05 5.12 -20.45
N THR A 61 2.82 4.83 -20.88
CA THR A 61 1.90 5.86 -21.37
C THR A 61 0.81 6.20 -20.37
N GLU A 62 0.41 5.23 -19.56
CA GLU A 62 -0.61 5.42 -18.53
C GLU A 62 0.05 5.74 -17.19
N PRO A 63 -0.55 6.62 -16.37
CA PRO A 63 0.00 6.94 -15.05
C PRO A 63 -0.08 5.78 -14.07
N ASP A 64 -1.04 4.85 -14.23
CA ASP A 64 -1.21 3.68 -13.36
C ASP A 64 -1.21 2.40 -14.19
N GLY A 65 -0.99 1.27 -13.51
CA GLY A 65 -1.00 -0.05 -14.12
C GLY A 65 -2.41 -0.55 -14.42
N TYR A 66 -2.48 -1.50 -15.36
CA TYR A 66 -3.73 -2.16 -15.70
C TYR A 66 -4.09 -3.20 -14.65
N ASP A 67 -5.33 -3.14 -14.17
CA ASP A 67 -5.89 -4.08 -13.20
C ASP A 67 -6.77 -5.10 -13.94
N TRP A 68 -6.34 -6.36 -13.95
CA TRP A 68 -7.06 -7.44 -14.61
C TRP A 68 -8.41 -7.75 -13.97
N ASP A 69 -8.58 -7.43 -12.68
CA ASP A 69 -9.82 -7.72 -11.95
C ASP A 69 -10.91 -6.70 -12.23
N THR A 70 -10.54 -5.45 -12.54
CA THR A 70 -11.50 -4.37 -12.80
C THR A 70 -11.52 -3.92 -14.25
N ASP A 71 -10.61 -4.42 -15.09
CA ASP A 71 -10.45 -3.99 -16.49
C ASP A 71 -10.27 -2.47 -16.58
N SER A 72 -9.37 -1.92 -15.75
CA SER A 72 -9.09 -0.49 -15.68
C SER A 72 -7.62 -0.22 -15.38
N HIS A 73 -7.17 1.01 -15.68
CA HIS A 73 -5.81 1.45 -15.35
C HIS A 73 -5.74 2.09 -13.95
N ASP A 74 -6.23 1.35 -12.94
CA ASP A 74 -6.29 1.80 -11.54
C ASP A 74 -5.63 0.81 -10.58
N LEU A 75 -4.59 0.09 -11.04
CA LEU A 75 -4.01 -1.01 -10.28
C LEU A 75 -3.49 -0.57 -8.90
N SER A 76 -2.72 0.52 -8.84
CA SER A 76 -2.17 1.00 -7.57
C SER A 76 -3.28 1.49 -6.64
N LEU A 77 -4.27 2.19 -7.17
CA LEU A 77 -5.42 2.66 -6.42
C LEU A 77 -6.20 1.48 -5.83
N ASN A 78 -6.49 0.47 -6.66
CA ASN A 78 -7.28 -0.69 -6.24
C ASN A 78 -6.53 -1.57 -5.23
N ARG A 79 -5.20 -1.64 -5.32
CA ARG A 79 -4.38 -2.33 -4.32
C ARG A 79 -4.42 -1.63 -2.97
N ALA A 80 -4.31 -0.30 -2.96
CA ALA A 80 -4.45 0.48 -1.74
C ALA A 80 -5.86 0.35 -1.16
N ARG A 81 -6.89 0.36 -2.02
CA ARG A 81 -8.27 0.18 -1.62
C ARG A 81 -8.53 -1.21 -1.03
N PHE A 82 -7.89 -2.24 -1.55
CA PHE A 82 -8.02 -3.60 -1.00
C PHE A 82 -7.64 -3.62 0.48
N ILE A 83 -6.53 -2.97 0.84
CA ILE A 83 -6.07 -2.89 2.23
C ILE A 83 -7.04 -2.05 3.05
N TYR A 84 -7.49 -0.92 2.51
CA TYR A 84 -8.49 -0.06 3.15
C TYR A 84 -9.77 -0.86 3.47
N ASP A 85 -10.32 -1.56 2.47
CA ASP A 85 -11.56 -2.33 2.64
C ASP A 85 -11.40 -3.44 3.68
N TYR A 86 -10.24 -4.10 3.71
CA TYR A 86 -9.95 -5.10 4.73
C TYR A 86 -10.00 -4.48 6.14
N LEU A 87 -9.32 -3.36 6.34
CA LEU A 87 -9.25 -2.69 7.64
C LEU A 87 -10.64 -2.23 8.10
N ILE A 88 -11.45 -1.70 7.17
CA ILE A 88 -12.84 -1.34 7.45
C ILE A 88 -13.63 -2.57 7.90
N SER A 89 -13.49 -3.69 7.18
CA SER A 89 -14.19 -4.93 7.52
C SER A 89 -13.81 -5.47 8.90
N MET A 90 -12.61 -5.13 9.38
CA MET A 90 -12.10 -5.55 10.67
C MET A 90 -12.39 -4.53 11.79
N GLY A 91 -13.21 -3.53 11.52
CA GLY A 91 -13.71 -2.61 12.51
C GLY A 91 -12.94 -1.30 12.70
N ILE A 92 -11.96 -1.02 11.85
CA ILE A 92 -11.27 0.26 11.91
C ILE A 92 -12.18 1.34 11.31
N GLY A 93 -12.35 2.46 12.02
CA GLY A 93 -13.24 3.53 11.59
C GLY A 93 -12.75 4.22 10.32
N ALA A 94 -13.67 4.52 9.41
CA ALA A 94 -13.35 5.14 8.11
C ALA A 94 -12.68 6.52 8.25
N LYS A 95 -12.93 7.23 9.34
CA LYS A 95 -12.29 8.53 9.60
C LYS A 95 -10.79 8.43 9.87
N ARG A 96 -10.30 7.24 10.18
CA ARG A 96 -8.89 7.00 10.47
C ARG A 96 -8.10 6.55 9.25
N LEU A 97 -8.77 6.30 8.13
CA LEU A 97 -8.18 5.67 6.95
C LEU A 97 -8.51 6.47 5.69
N SER A 98 -7.53 6.53 4.80
CA SER A 98 -7.74 6.95 3.41
C SER A 98 -6.76 6.17 2.53
N TYR A 99 -6.96 6.24 1.22
CA TYR A 99 -6.08 5.54 0.29
C TYR A 99 -5.89 6.36 -0.97
N LYS A 100 -4.70 6.20 -1.59
CA LYS A 100 -4.35 6.84 -2.85
C LYS A 100 -3.56 5.88 -3.73
N GLY A 101 -3.75 6.01 -5.04
CA GLY A 101 -2.93 5.34 -6.02
C GLY A 101 -2.03 6.34 -6.73
N PHE A 102 -0.72 6.13 -6.63
CA PHE A 102 0.28 7.00 -7.29
C PHE A 102 0.73 6.43 -8.63
N GLY A 103 0.28 5.21 -8.98
CA GLY A 103 0.72 4.57 -10.22
C GLY A 103 2.23 4.40 -10.24
N GLY A 104 2.84 4.70 -11.36
CA GLY A 104 4.29 4.72 -11.53
C GLY A 104 4.91 6.10 -11.41
N THR A 105 4.20 7.08 -10.82
CA THR A 105 4.64 8.49 -10.80
C THR A 105 5.63 8.80 -9.68
N GLN A 106 5.76 7.94 -8.68
CA GLN A 106 6.66 8.16 -7.54
C GLN A 106 7.56 6.94 -7.34
N LYS A 107 8.43 6.70 -8.29
CA LYS A 107 9.36 5.57 -8.26
C LYS A 107 10.47 5.82 -7.25
N ILE A 108 10.83 4.78 -6.48
CA ILE A 108 12.06 4.78 -5.67
C ILE A 108 13.25 4.74 -6.62
N HIS A 109 13.18 3.90 -7.67
CA HIS A 109 14.21 3.73 -8.65
C HIS A 109 13.71 4.15 -10.04
N PRO A 110 14.22 5.26 -10.60
CA PRO A 110 13.89 5.63 -11.99
C PRO A 110 14.32 4.57 -13.01
N ASP A 111 15.44 3.87 -12.73
CA ASP A 111 15.92 2.77 -13.56
C ASP A 111 15.10 1.50 -13.22
N GLU A 112 14.43 0.97 -14.24
CA GLU A 112 13.62 -0.24 -14.12
C GLU A 112 14.14 -1.37 -14.99
N SER A 113 15.45 -1.37 -15.28
CA SER A 113 16.10 -2.41 -16.11
C SER A 113 16.29 -3.74 -15.36
N ASP A 114 16.25 -3.72 -14.03
CA ASP A 114 16.49 -4.85 -13.16
C ASP A 114 15.21 -5.21 -12.40
N GLU A 115 14.90 -6.51 -12.29
CA GLU A 115 13.70 -6.97 -11.57
C GLU A 115 13.73 -6.57 -10.10
N THR A 116 14.89 -6.54 -9.46
CA THR A 116 15.01 -6.10 -8.07
C THR A 116 14.53 -4.66 -7.90
N LEU A 117 14.94 -3.77 -8.81
CA LEU A 117 14.55 -2.36 -8.81
C LEU A 117 13.05 -2.21 -9.10
N ARG A 118 12.55 -2.99 -10.08
CA ARG A 118 11.11 -2.99 -10.40
C ARG A 118 10.27 -3.46 -9.21
N ALA A 119 10.71 -4.50 -8.52
CA ALA A 119 10.01 -5.03 -7.36
C ALA A 119 9.92 -4.01 -6.23
N GLU A 120 10.96 -3.23 -6.01
CA GLU A 120 10.96 -2.19 -4.99
C GLU A 120 10.05 -1.00 -5.36
N ASN A 121 9.85 -0.75 -6.65
CA ASN A 121 8.90 0.26 -7.12
C ASN A 121 7.45 -0.21 -6.93
N ARG A 122 7.18 -1.51 -7.02
CA ARG A 122 5.86 -2.12 -6.77
C ARG A 122 5.68 -2.28 -5.26
N ARG A 123 5.16 -1.27 -4.61
CA ARG A 123 5.07 -1.27 -3.15
C ARG A 123 3.78 -0.63 -2.66
N VAL A 124 3.46 -0.91 -1.40
CA VAL A 124 2.47 -0.16 -0.63
C VAL A 124 3.20 0.53 0.51
N GLU A 125 2.89 1.79 0.72
CA GLU A 125 3.39 2.57 1.85
C GLU A 125 2.21 3.07 2.67
N ILE A 126 2.45 3.30 3.95
CA ILE A 126 1.51 4.05 4.77
C ILE A 126 2.14 5.38 5.16
N LYS A 127 1.33 6.43 5.16
CA LYS A 127 1.70 7.73 5.68
C LYS A 127 0.97 7.95 7.01
N ILE A 128 1.72 8.33 8.04
CA ILE A 128 1.14 8.70 9.32
C ILE A 128 0.61 10.12 9.20
N VAL A 129 -0.71 10.27 9.25
CA VAL A 129 -1.35 11.59 9.12
C VAL A 129 -1.39 12.29 10.47
N SER A 130 -1.82 11.57 11.50
CA SER A 130 -1.85 12.09 12.86
C SER A 130 -1.82 10.95 13.86
N LEU A 131 -1.49 11.29 15.08
CA LEU A 131 -1.34 10.32 16.17
C LEU A 131 -2.35 10.54 17.28
#